data_b86f3dfd28343f141d60381886371fc3
#
_entry.id   b86f3dfd28343f141d60381886371fc3
#
_cell.length_a   1.000
_cell.length_b   1.000
_cell.length_c   1.000
_cell.angle_alpha   90.00
_cell.angle_beta   90.00
_cell.angle_gamma   90.00
#
_symmetry.space_group_name_H-M   'P 1'
#
loop_
_entity.id
_entity.type
_entity.pdbx_description
1 polymer ?
#
loop_
_entity_poly.entity_id
_entity_poly.type
_entity_poly.pdbx_seq_one_letter_code
_entity_poly.pdbx_strand_id
1 'polypeptide(L)'
;MNMMNPMMNMNMMNPMMNPVINVNMMNPMMNMNMMNPVMNMNMFNNQNTFDNNQMQDDEIIIGIQSTDLKRFKCNKNDMAYTLKNKLGNNLNYSLTINYRVIEFNKSLKENGIYNGSIINISEIIYNLVFEKNNGQRNILSLDGSCPFSVAVIIYFNSFGELDLYLKALDRRISFLYGNKYLDINDKTPIKKIFSNYIILINIIE
;
A
#
# COMPACT_ATOMS: atom_id res chain seq x y z
N MET A 1 -25.32 -56.58 55.09
CA MET A 1 -25.87 -56.70 53.73
C MET A 1 -24.75 -56.33 52.76
N ASN A 2 -24.27 -57.38 52.12
CA ASN A 2 -23.18 -57.31 51.14
C ASN A 2 -23.69 -56.74 49.83
N MET A 3 -22.92 -55.80 49.23
CA MET A 3 -23.07 -55.55 47.82
C MET A 3 -21.69 -55.44 47.17
N MET A 4 -21.50 -56.41 46.26
CA MET A 4 -20.31 -56.70 45.49
C MET A 4 -19.97 -55.58 44.50
N ASN A 5 -18.67 -55.35 44.37
CA ASN A 5 -18.02 -54.58 43.34
C ASN A 5 -17.75 -55.46 42.11
N PRO A 6 -18.06 -55.13 40.89
CA PRO A 6 -17.47 -55.76 39.72
C PRO A 6 -16.31 -54.92 39.19
N MET A 7 -15.12 -55.48 39.33
CA MET A 7 -13.96 -55.09 38.53
C MET A 7 -14.23 -55.36 37.05
N MET A 8 -14.16 -54.32 36.20
CA MET A 8 -13.99 -54.54 34.78
C MET A 8 -12.57 -54.20 34.42
N ASN A 9 -11.84 -55.20 34.10
CA ASN A 9 -10.53 -55.25 33.52
C ASN A 9 -10.68 -54.97 32.01
N MET A 10 -10.18 -53.86 31.47
CA MET A 10 -10.09 -53.66 30.03
C MET A 10 -8.64 -53.57 29.63
N ASN A 11 -8.24 -54.59 28.92
CA ASN A 11 -6.98 -54.80 28.25
C ASN A 11 -6.58 -53.60 27.37
N MET A 12 -5.34 -53.21 27.56
CA MET A 12 -4.55 -52.42 26.62
C MET A 12 -4.43 -53.14 25.27
N MET A 13 -4.87 -52.52 24.21
CA MET A 13 -4.33 -52.75 22.88
C MET A 13 -3.77 -51.46 22.37
N ASN A 14 -2.46 -51.43 22.31
CA ASN A 14 -1.65 -50.43 21.67
C ASN A 14 -1.47 -50.83 20.21
N PRO A 15 -1.87 -50.07 19.22
CA PRO A 15 -1.30 -50.19 17.90
C PRO A 15 -0.31 -49.02 17.70
N MET A 16 0.97 -49.36 17.82
CA MET A 16 2.03 -48.59 17.18
C MET A 16 1.75 -48.54 15.67
N MET A 17 1.35 -47.41 15.18
CA MET A 17 1.59 -47.02 13.79
C MET A 17 2.23 -45.67 13.80
N ASN A 18 3.54 -45.67 13.61
CA ASN A 18 4.32 -44.51 13.17
C ASN A 18 3.98 -44.24 11.71
N PRO A 19 3.34 -43.14 11.35
CA PRO A 19 3.42 -42.65 10.00
C PRO A 19 4.74 -41.89 9.89
N VAL A 20 5.69 -42.46 9.16
CA VAL A 20 6.85 -41.72 8.63
C VAL A 20 6.28 -40.64 7.71
N ILE A 21 6.06 -39.47 8.25
CA ILE A 21 5.79 -38.27 7.43
C ILE A 21 7.12 -37.87 6.86
N ASN A 22 7.35 -38.28 5.63
CA ASN A 22 8.42 -37.78 4.77
C ASN A 22 8.06 -36.36 4.41
N VAL A 23 8.44 -35.38 5.26
CA VAL A 23 8.31 -33.95 4.98
C VAL A 23 9.42 -33.60 4.01
N ASN A 24 9.17 -33.86 2.73
CA ASN A 24 9.86 -33.12 1.69
C ASN A 24 9.56 -31.63 1.97
N MET A 25 10.51 -30.97 2.63
CA MET A 25 10.58 -29.53 2.67
C MET A 25 10.79 -29.02 1.25
N MET A 26 9.71 -28.92 0.50
CA MET A 26 9.64 -27.95 -0.59
C MET A 26 9.65 -26.58 0.05
N ASN A 27 10.82 -25.97 0.02
CA ASN A 27 11.00 -24.56 0.18
C ASN A 27 10.07 -23.84 -0.81
N PRO A 28 8.97 -23.22 -0.44
CA PRO A 28 8.33 -22.27 -1.32
C PRO A 28 9.26 -21.06 -1.26
N MET A 29 10.18 -20.94 -2.20
CA MET A 29 10.63 -19.62 -2.61
C MET A 29 9.35 -18.86 -2.99
N MET A 30 8.78 -18.15 -2.04
CA MET A 30 7.87 -17.07 -2.32
C MET A 30 8.67 -16.04 -3.09
N ASN A 31 8.66 -16.25 -4.41
CA ASN A 31 8.91 -15.17 -5.34
C ASN A 31 7.79 -14.15 -5.10
N MET A 32 8.01 -13.25 -4.14
CA MET A 32 7.21 -12.05 -4.00
C MET A 32 7.53 -11.17 -5.22
N ASN A 33 7.04 -11.61 -6.38
CA ASN A 33 6.69 -10.65 -7.40
C ASN A 33 5.65 -9.75 -6.71
N MET A 34 6.15 -8.61 -6.18
CA MET A 34 5.30 -7.48 -5.89
C MET A 34 4.38 -7.36 -7.11
N MET A 35 3.13 -7.73 -6.92
CA MET A 35 2.08 -7.33 -7.83
C MET A 35 2.04 -5.79 -7.76
N ASN A 36 2.88 -5.17 -8.59
CA ASN A 36 2.50 -3.91 -9.18
C ASN A 36 1.09 -4.18 -9.72
N PRO A 37 0.07 -3.46 -9.31
CA PRO A 37 -1.18 -3.48 -10.04
C PRO A 37 -0.83 -2.93 -11.42
N VAL A 38 -0.46 -3.82 -12.33
CA VAL A 38 -0.39 -3.55 -13.76
C VAL A 38 -1.82 -3.27 -14.14
N MET A 39 -2.21 -2.01 -14.01
CA MET A 39 -3.35 -1.50 -14.75
C MET A 39 -3.06 -1.83 -16.20
N ASN A 40 -3.95 -2.62 -16.74
CA ASN A 40 -4.00 -3.10 -18.12
C ASN A 40 -3.73 -1.93 -19.09
N MET A 41 -2.46 -1.78 -19.50
CA MET A 41 -1.98 -0.71 -20.39
C MET A 41 -2.30 -1.00 -21.86
N ASN A 42 -3.34 -1.78 -22.15
CA ASN A 42 -3.71 -2.11 -23.53
C ASN A 42 -4.85 -1.25 -24.09
N MET A 43 -4.84 0.06 -23.86
CA MET A 43 -5.81 0.94 -24.52
C MET A 43 -5.30 2.32 -24.87
N PHE A 44 -4.08 2.50 -25.33
CA PHE A 44 -3.74 3.78 -25.99
C PHE A 44 -2.67 3.57 -27.05
N ASN A 45 -3.09 2.99 -28.18
CA ASN A 45 -2.36 3.10 -29.43
C ASN A 45 -2.68 4.47 -30.06
N ASN A 46 -2.21 5.55 -29.42
CA ASN A 46 -2.08 6.82 -30.09
C ASN A 46 -0.58 7.04 -30.34
N GLN A 47 -0.19 6.68 -31.56
CA GLN A 47 1.14 6.86 -32.12
C GLN A 47 1.49 8.35 -32.17
N ASN A 48 1.94 8.93 -31.08
CA ASN A 48 2.91 9.99 -31.15
C ASN A 48 4.27 9.34 -31.02
N THR A 49 4.89 9.06 -32.15
CA THR A 49 6.28 8.63 -32.30
C THR A 49 7.17 9.67 -31.65
N PHE A 50 7.47 9.49 -30.35
CA PHE A 50 8.66 10.11 -29.77
C PHE A 50 9.85 9.30 -30.28
N ASP A 51 10.71 9.93 -31.06
CA ASP A 51 11.98 9.38 -31.45
C ASP A 51 12.74 8.89 -30.22
N ASN A 52 12.87 7.58 -30.09
CA ASN A 52 13.61 6.90 -29.01
C ASN A 52 15.14 7.05 -29.18
N ASN A 53 15.61 8.09 -29.85
CA ASN A 53 17.03 8.31 -30.06
C ASN A 53 17.68 8.88 -28.79
N GLN A 54 18.37 8.00 -28.06
CA GLN A 54 19.32 8.28 -26.98
C GLN A 54 18.75 9.13 -25.83
N MET A 55 17.86 8.53 -25.01
CA MET A 55 17.64 9.09 -23.67
C MET A 55 18.96 8.96 -22.89
N GLN A 56 19.48 10.09 -22.40
CA GLN A 56 20.53 10.07 -21.39
C GLN A 56 20.00 9.29 -20.18
N ASP A 57 20.86 8.55 -19.46
CA ASP A 57 20.47 7.69 -18.33
C ASP A 57 19.58 8.35 -17.26
N ASP A 58 19.58 9.67 -17.21
CA ASP A 58 18.81 10.47 -16.24
C ASP A 58 17.52 11.09 -16.82
N GLU A 59 17.28 11.00 -18.12
CA GLU A 59 16.06 11.54 -18.74
C GLU A 59 14.88 10.56 -18.58
N ILE A 60 13.72 11.11 -18.22
CA ILE A 60 12.47 10.36 -18.07
C ILE A 60 11.34 11.10 -18.77
N ILE A 61 10.37 10.35 -19.27
CA ILE A 61 9.10 10.89 -19.77
C ILE A 61 8.02 10.56 -18.72
N ILE A 62 7.34 11.60 -18.26
CA ILE A 62 6.24 11.48 -17.31
C ILE A 62 4.95 11.96 -17.93
N GLY A 63 3.83 11.38 -17.49
CA GLY A 63 2.49 11.85 -17.80
C GLY A 63 1.92 12.66 -16.65
N ILE A 64 1.19 13.75 -16.94
CA ILE A 64 0.38 14.45 -15.94
C ILE A 64 -1.06 14.38 -16.38
N GLN A 65 -1.88 13.75 -15.54
CA GLN A 65 -3.30 13.51 -15.80
C GLN A 65 -4.14 14.60 -15.15
N SER A 66 -4.85 15.34 -15.99
CA SER A 66 -5.95 16.23 -15.60
C SER A 66 -7.20 15.78 -16.35
N THR A 67 -7.83 16.63 -17.16
CA THR A 67 -8.83 16.22 -18.16
C THR A 67 -8.17 15.42 -19.28
N ASP A 68 -6.96 15.85 -19.70
CA ASP A 68 -6.14 15.22 -20.73
C ASP A 68 -4.79 14.81 -20.17
N LEU A 69 -4.22 13.72 -20.73
CA LEU A 69 -2.88 13.27 -20.38
C LEU A 69 -1.86 14.08 -21.16
N LYS A 70 -1.11 14.91 -20.46
CA LYS A 70 0.03 15.66 -21.01
C LYS A 70 1.33 14.95 -20.66
N ARG A 71 2.23 14.80 -21.64
CA ARG A 71 3.55 14.18 -21.44
C ARG A 71 4.62 15.26 -21.38
N PHE A 72 5.59 15.06 -20.45
CA PHE A 72 6.70 15.95 -20.22
C PHE A 72 8.01 15.17 -20.15
N LYS A 73 9.05 15.70 -20.79
CA LYS A 73 10.42 15.23 -20.63
C LYS A 73 11.05 15.94 -19.44
N CYS A 74 11.65 15.19 -18.51
CA CYS A 74 12.24 15.68 -17.28
C CYS A 74 13.55 14.93 -17.02
N ASN A 75 14.40 15.45 -16.13
CA ASN A 75 15.50 14.70 -15.54
C ASN A 75 15.03 14.09 -14.21
N LYS A 76 15.31 12.80 -13.94
CA LYS A 76 14.89 12.13 -12.70
C LYS A 76 15.45 12.77 -11.43
N ASN A 77 16.57 13.51 -11.57
CA ASN A 77 17.21 14.23 -10.47
C ASN A 77 16.66 15.66 -10.28
N ASP A 78 15.80 16.15 -11.22
CA ASP A 78 15.14 17.45 -11.04
C ASP A 78 14.31 17.46 -9.76
N MET A 79 14.31 18.61 -9.09
CA MET A 79 13.43 18.84 -7.95
C MET A 79 11.97 18.84 -8.39
N ALA A 80 11.09 18.21 -7.62
CA ALA A 80 9.68 18.06 -7.98
C ALA A 80 8.92 19.40 -8.09
N TYR A 81 9.40 20.50 -7.46
CA TYR A 81 8.80 21.81 -7.64
C TYR A 81 8.83 22.29 -9.12
N THR A 82 9.77 21.78 -9.95
CA THR A 82 9.83 22.12 -11.38
C THR A 82 8.56 21.71 -12.13
N LEU A 83 7.83 20.70 -11.64
CA LEU A 83 6.53 20.30 -12.19
C LEU A 83 5.48 21.40 -12.08
N LYS A 84 5.51 22.18 -10.97
CA LYS A 84 4.62 23.33 -10.82
C LYS A 84 4.84 24.37 -11.93
N ASN A 85 6.10 24.64 -12.25
CA ASN A 85 6.44 25.60 -13.32
C ASN A 85 5.94 25.13 -14.69
N LYS A 86 6.01 23.80 -14.96
CA LYS A 86 5.52 23.20 -16.21
C LYS A 86 4.00 23.23 -16.33
N LEU A 87 3.27 23.25 -15.19
CA LEU A 87 1.81 23.22 -15.14
C LEU A 87 1.17 24.61 -15.01
N GLY A 88 1.99 25.64 -14.77
CA GLY A 88 1.51 26.99 -14.45
C GLY A 88 1.31 27.18 -12.94
N ASN A 89 1.79 28.30 -12.42
CA ASN A 89 1.93 28.57 -10.98
C ASN A 89 0.61 28.72 -10.18
N ASN A 90 -0.55 28.61 -10.80
CA ASN A 90 -1.87 28.78 -10.15
C ASN A 90 -2.39 27.45 -9.60
N LEU A 91 -1.70 26.88 -8.60
CA LEU A 91 -2.02 25.53 -8.12
C LEU A 91 -2.70 25.56 -6.75
N ASN A 92 -4.04 25.57 -6.74
CA ASN A 92 -4.85 25.20 -5.57
C ASN A 92 -5.01 23.69 -5.44
N TYR A 93 -4.11 22.89 -6.07
CA TYR A 93 -4.17 21.43 -6.07
C TYR A 93 -2.83 20.81 -5.69
N SER A 94 -2.88 19.57 -5.23
CA SER A 94 -1.72 18.75 -4.96
C SER A 94 -1.44 17.83 -6.15
N LEU A 95 -0.17 17.51 -6.37
CA LEU A 95 0.23 16.46 -7.30
C LEU A 95 0.39 15.15 -6.53
N THR A 96 -0.12 14.07 -7.09
CA THR A 96 -0.05 12.75 -6.47
C THR A 96 0.48 11.71 -7.45
N ILE A 97 1.24 10.74 -6.93
CA ILE A 97 1.66 9.54 -7.63
C ILE A 97 1.30 8.33 -6.76
N ASN A 98 0.60 7.34 -7.34
CA ASN A 98 0.13 6.17 -6.60
C ASN A 98 -0.58 6.56 -5.29
N TYR A 99 -1.47 7.56 -5.38
CA TYR A 99 -2.23 8.20 -4.29
C TYR A 99 -1.41 9.02 -3.28
N ARG A 100 -0.06 8.94 -3.27
CA ARG A 100 0.79 9.72 -2.37
C ARG A 100 1.01 11.12 -2.89
N VAL A 101 1.01 12.09 -1.98
CA VAL A 101 1.35 13.48 -2.32
C VAL A 101 2.83 13.59 -2.66
N ILE A 102 3.13 14.29 -3.75
CA ILE A 102 4.50 14.58 -4.19
C ILE A 102 5.09 15.68 -3.29
N GLU A 103 6.23 15.39 -2.69
CA GLU A 103 7.00 16.33 -1.88
C GLU A 103 7.87 17.22 -2.79
N PHE A 104 7.53 18.49 -2.91
CA PHE A 104 8.17 19.41 -3.85
C PHE A 104 9.62 19.75 -3.52
N ASN A 105 10.04 19.53 -2.28
CA ASN A 105 11.42 19.69 -1.79
C ASN A 105 12.30 18.47 -2.01
N LYS A 106 11.79 17.44 -2.66
CA LYS A 106 12.51 16.22 -3.06
C LYS A 106 12.65 16.15 -4.58
N SER A 107 13.63 15.38 -5.06
CA SER A 107 13.77 15.09 -6.49
C SER A 107 12.62 14.20 -6.99
N LEU A 108 12.47 14.12 -8.31
CA LEU A 108 11.48 13.22 -8.92
C LEU A 108 11.76 11.77 -8.52
N LYS A 109 13.04 11.35 -8.54
CA LYS A 109 13.47 10.00 -8.11
C LYS A 109 13.13 9.71 -6.66
N GLU A 110 13.38 10.62 -5.72
CA GLU A 110 13.05 10.46 -4.29
C GLU A 110 11.55 10.39 -4.04
N ASN A 111 10.74 11.01 -4.91
CA ASN A 111 9.29 10.87 -4.92
C ASN A 111 8.81 9.56 -5.58
N GLY A 112 9.71 8.68 -6.04
CA GLY A 112 9.36 7.45 -6.75
C GLY A 112 8.83 7.68 -8.16
N ILE A 113 9.24 8.79 -8.82
CA ILE A 113 8.82 9.15 -10.17
C ILE A 113 9.89 8.68 -11.14
N TYR A 114 9.51 7.79 -12.04
CA TYR A 114 10.38 7.16 -13.03
C TYR A 114 9.81 7.32 -14.44
N ASN A 115 10.52 6.81 -15.43
CA ASN A 115 10.07 6.82 -16.81
C ASN A 115 8.69 6.11 -16.93
N GLY A 116 7.75 6.75 -17.60
CA GLY A 116 6.38 6.27 -17.75
C GLY A 116 5.45 6.54 -16.56
N SER A 117 5.92 7.15 -15.48
CA SER A 117 5.06 7.50 -14.34
C SER A 117 3.93 8.44 -14.75
N ILE A 118 2.74 8.20 -14.19
CA ILE A 118 1.57 9.08 -14.35
C ILE A 118 1.34 9.80 -13.02
N ILE A 119 1.37 11.12 -13.08
CA ILE A 119 1.10 12.02 -11.96
C ILE A 119 -0.33 12.50 -12.08
N ASN A 120 -1.10 12.40 -11.01
CA ASN A 120 -2.48 12.88 -10.96
C ASN A 120 -2.54 14.23 -10.25
N ILE A 121 -3.48 15.06 -10.69
CA ILE A 121 -3.84 16.29 -10.01
C ILE A 121 -4.95 15.98 -9.02
N SER A 122 -4.75 16.29 -7.74
CA SER A 122 -5.70 16.03 -6.68
C SER A 122 -6.13 17.33 -6.00
N GLU A 123 -7.43 17.53 -5.89
CA GLU A 123 -8.01 18.69 -5.19
C GLU A 123 -8.17 18.44 -3.69
N ILE A 124 -8.28 17.17 -3.29
CA ILE A 124 -8.63 16.79 -1.91
C ILE A 124 -7.61 15.81 -1.36
N ILE A 125 -6.84 16.27 -0.38
CA ILE A 125 -5.85 15.47 0.34
C ILE A 125 -6.35 15.17 1.75
N TYR A 126 -6.21 13.91 2.16
CA TYR A 126 -6.47 13.43 3.50
C TYR A 126 -5.16 13.13 4.23
N ASN A 127 -5.05 13.61 5.47
CA ASN A 127 -3.93 13.31 6.36
C ASN A 127 -4.38 12.24 7.36
N LEU A 128 -3.96 10.99 7.13
CA LEU A 128 -4.19 9.88 8.03
C LEU A 128 -3.08 9.86 9.08
N VAL A 129 -3.42 10.08 10.33
CA VAL A 129 -2.51 10.03 11.47
C VAL A 129 -2.67 8.66 12.13
N PHE A 130 -1.71 7.78 11.92
CA PHE A 130 -1.68 6.47 12.58
C PHE A 130 -0.96 6.59 13.92
N GLU A 131 -1.66 6.27 15.00
CA GLU A 131 -1.14 6.30 16.35
C GLU A 131 -1.05 4.89 16.94
N LYS A 132 0.12 4.53 17.46
CA LYS A 132 0.36 3.25 18.13
C LYS A 132 0.08 3.37 19.63
N ASN A 133 -0.05 2.24 20.32
CA ASN A 133 -0.27 2.17 21.77
C ASN A 133 0.80 2.90 22.59
N ASN A 134 2.02 3.03 22.07
CA ASN A 134 3.11 3.77 22.72
C ASN A 134 3.06 5.29 22.48
N GLY A 135 2.03 5.79 21.82
CA GLY A 135 1.87 7.20 21.45
C GLY A 135 2.65 7.66 20.22
N GLN A 136 3.39 6.77 19.57
CA GLN A 136 4.08 7.11 18.31
C GLN A 136 3.05 7.41 17.22
N ARG A 137 3.24 8.53 16.52
CA ARG A 137 2.37 8.98 15.43
C ARG A 137 3.13 9.06 14.13
N ASN A 138 2.53 8.51 13.09
CA ASN A 138 3.00 8.61 11.72
C ASN A 138 1.91 9.24 10.86
N ILE A 139 2.26 10.20 10.01
CA ILE A 139 1.30 10.92 9.16
C ILE A 139 1.50 10.50 7.72
N LEU A 140 0.40 10.13 7.06
CA LEU A 140 0.36 9.75 5.66
C LEU A 140 -0.63 10.65 4.91
N SER A 141 -0.12 11.44 3.95
CA SER A 141 -0.94 12.33 3.12
C SER A 141 -1.29 11.65 1.80
N LEU A 142 -2.58 11.44 1.55
CA LEU A 142 -3.09 10.69 0.41
C LEU A 142 -4.22 11.40 -0.32
N ASP A 143 -4.34 11.10 -1.61
CA ASP A 143 -5.53 11.44 -2.40
C ASP A 143 -6.78 10.78 -1.82
N GLY A 144 -7.88 11.55 -1.75
CA GLY A 144 -9.15 11.07 -1.20
C GLY A 144 -9.78 9.89 -1.97
N SER A 145 -9.36 9.64 -3.21
CA SER A 145 -9.81 8.48 -3.99
C SER A 145 -9.09 7.18 -3.62
N CYS A 146 -8.02 7.24 -2.81
CA CYS A 146 -7.27 6.08 -2.35
C CYS A 146 -8.19 5.12 -1.59
N PRO A 147 -8.26 3.82 -1.95
CA PRO A 147 -8.93 2.81 -1.15
C PRO A 147 -8.26 2.65 0.22
N PHE A 148 -9.03 2.42 1.29
CA PHE A 148 -8.47 2.30 2.64
C PHE A 148 -7.46 1.14 2.74
N SER A 149 -7.75 0.00 2.11
CA SER A 149 -6.80 -1.13 2.05
C SER A 149 -5.45 -0.76 1.42
N VAL A 150 -5.46 0.09 0.39
CA VAL A 150 -4.23 0.60 -0.24
C VAL A 150 -3.52 1.60 0.68
N ALA A 151 -4.27 2.46 1.38
CA ALA A 151 -3.71 3.39 2.35
C ALA A 151 -2.95 2.66 3.48
N VAL A 152 -3.48 1.54 3.98
CA VAL A 152 -2.83 0.69 4.98
C VAL A 152 -1.52 0.10 4.44
N ILE A 153 -1.52 -0.43 3.21
CA ILE A 153 -0.30 -0.97 2.57
C ILE A 153 0.75 0.14 2.40
N ILE A 154 0.34 1.32 1.92
CA ILE A 154 1.25 2.47 1.77
C ILE A 154 1.84 2.86 3.13
N TYR A 155 1.03 2.87 4.20
CA TYR A 155 1.48 3.16 5.56
C TYR A 155 2.62 2.22 5.98
N PHE A 156 2.39 0.91 5.95
CA PHE A 156 3.39 -0.07 6.36
C PHE A 156 4.68 0.01 5.54
N ASN A 157 4.57 0.16 4.22
CA ASN A 157 5.72 0.30 3.34
C ASN A 157 6.51 1.60 3.59
N SER A 158 5.81 2.71 3.88
CA SER A 158 6.46 4.01 4.07
C SER A 158 7.24 4.11 5.37
N PHE A 159 6.82 3.37 6.40
CA PHE A 159 7.43 3.43 7.72
C PHE A 159 8.21 2.15 8.08
N GLY A 160 8.37 1.22 7.13
CA GLY A 160 9.17 0.00 7.32
C GLY A 160 8.55 -0.99 8.33
N GLU A 161 7.24 -0.99 8.49
CA GLU A 161 6.53 -1.74 9.54
C GLU A 161 5.91 -3.04 9.02
N LEU A 162 6.67 -3.83 8.27
CA LEU A 162 6.18 -5.08 7.66
C LEU A 162 5.67 -6.08 8.72
N ASP A 163 6.32 -6.16 9.87
CA ASP A 163 5.88 -7.07 10.95
C ASP A 163 4.49 -6.71 11.47
N LEU A 164 4.18 -5.42 11.58
CA LEU A 164 2.84 -4.97 11.95
C LEU A 164 1.82 -5.28 10.86
N TYR A 165 2.21 -5.20 9.59
CA TYR A 165 1.33 -5.60 8.49
C TYR A 165 0.96 -7.08 8.56
N LEU A 166 1.93 -7.96 8.82
CA LEU A 166 1.67 -9.39 9.00
C LEU A 166 0.76 -9.66 10.20
N LYS A 167 0.98 -8.96 11.33
CA LYS A 167 0.08 -9.04 12.49
C LYS A 167 -1.35 -8.55 12.17
N ALA A 168 -1.48 -7.54 11.31
CA ALA A 168 -2.78 -7.03 10.86
C ALA A 168 -3.53 -8.06 10.01
N LEU A 169 -2.84 -8.74 9.08
CA LEU A 169 -3.40 -9.83 8.29
C LEU A 169 -3.88 -10.99 9.16
N ASP A 170 -3.15 -11.32 10.23
CA ASP A 170 -3.50 -12.34 11.20
C ASP A 170 -4.56 -11.89 12.23
N ARG A 171 -5.10 -10.68 12.09
CA ARG A 171 -6.06 -10.05 13.01
C ARG A 171 -5.54 -9.90 14.45
N ARG A 172 -4.22 -9.87 14.64
CA ARG A 172 -3.60 -9.61 15.94
C ARG A 172 -3.51 -8.14 16.29
N ILE A 173 -3.68 -7.27 15.28
CA ILE A 173 -3.82 -5.83 15.48
C ILE A 173 -5.07 -5.33 14.77
N SER A 174 -5.61 -4.23 15.28
CA SER A 174 -6.82 -3.61 14.77
C SER A 174 -6.60 -2.12 14.52
N PHE A 175 -7.30 -1.58 13.54
CA PHE A 175 -7.34 -0.15 13.24
C PHE A 175 -8.66 0.41 13.76
N LEU A 176 -8.58 1.48 14.55
CA LEU A 176 -9.74 2.10 15.17
C LEU A 176 -9.83 3.58 14.81
N TYR A 177 -10.97 4.00 14.28
CA TYR A 177 -11.33 5.40 14.08
C TYR A 177 -12.51 5.76 15.00
N GLY A 178 -12.24 6.59 16.02
CA GLY A 178 -13.20 6.78 17.12
C GLY A 178 -13.52 5.43 17.78
N ASN A 179 -14.80 5.02 17.74
CA ASN A 179 -15.25 3.73 18.28
C ASN A 179 -15.53 2.68 17.21
N LYS A 180 -15.10 2.91 15.96
CA LYS A 180 -15.35 2.01 14.84
C LYS A 180 -14.09 1.31 14.41
N TYR A 181 -14.13 -0.02 14.34
CA TYR A 181 -13.09 -0.82 13.71
C TYR A 181 -13.11 -0.64 12.20
N LEU A 182 -11.92 -0.47 11.62
CA LEU A 182 -11.71 -0.37 10.18
C LEU A 182 -11.17 -1.70 9.66
N ASP A 183 -11.78 -2.20 8.59
CA ASP A 183 -11.27 -3.41 7.90
C ASP A 183 -10.09 -3.03 7.00
N ILE A 184 -8.94 -3.66 7.21
CA ILE A 184 -7.73 -3.46 6.39
C ILE A 184 -7.92 -3.87 4.93
N ASN A 185 -8.95 -4.65 4.62
CA ASN A 185 -9.29 -5.08 3.27
C ASN A 185 -10.36 -4.20 2.61
N ASP A 186 -10.82 -3.14 3.30
CA ASP A 186 -11.87 -2.26 2.79
C ASP A 186 -11.36 -1.50 1.54
N LYS A 187 -12.02 -1.74 0.41
CA LYS A 187 -11.71 -1.10 -0.88
C LYS A 187 -12.43 0.23 -1.07
N THR A 188 -13.19 0.68 -0.08
CA THR A 188 -13.88 1.96 -0.12
C THR A 188 -12.87 3.11 -0.13
N PRO A 189 -13.02 4.11 -1.03
CA PRO A 189 -12.18 5.31 -1.01
C PRO A 189 -12.24 6.05 0.32
N ILE A 190 -11.09 6.54 0.81
CA ILE A 190 -10.98 7.20 2.12
C ILE A 190 -11.93 8.39 2.26
N LYS A 191 -12.18 9.14 1.17
CA LYS A 191 -13.15 10.24 1.15
C LYS A 191 -14.61 9.82 1.41
N LYS A 192 -14.93 8.52 1.27
CA LYS A 192 -16.27 7.97 1.58
C LYS A 192 -16.35 7.40 2.99
N ILE A 193 -15.21 7.08 3.60
CA ILE A 193 -15.13 6.55 4.97
C ILE A 193 -15.09 7.70 5.98
N PHE A 194 -14.35 8.77 5.65
CA PHE A 194 -14.06 9.87 6.55
C PHE A 194 -14.65 11.19 6.05
N SER A 195 -15.23 11.94 6.96
CA SER A 195 -15.77 13.28 6.68
C SER A 195 -14.76 14.41 6.87
N ASN A 196 -13.70 14.17 7.66
CA ASN A 196 -12.66 15.14 7.97
C ASN A 196 -11.40 14.87 7.13
N TYR A 197 -10.60 15.92 6.90
CA TYR A 197 -9.33 15.82 6.16
C TYR A 197 -8.14 15.43 7.04
N ILE A 198 -8.26 15.51 8.36
CA ILE A 198 -7.28 15.04 9.33
C ILE A 198 -7.96 13.95 10.16
N ILE A 199 -7.45 12.74 10.10
CA ILE A 199 -8.07 11.54 10.66
C ILE A 199 -7.06 10.86 11.57
N LEU A 200 -7.42 10.70 12.84
CA LEU A 200 -6.65 9.90 13.80
C LEU A 200 -7.14 8.45 13.75
N ILE A 201 -6.22 7.53 13.45
CA ILE A 201 -6.45 6.09 13.41
C ILE A 201 -5.55 5.45 14.46
N ASN A 202 -6.15 4.84 15.48
CA ASN A 202 -5.41 4.12 16.51
C ASN A 202 -5.11 2.69 16.03
N ILE A 203 -3.85 2.27 16.18
CA ILE A 203 -3.41 0.90 15.97
C ILE A 203 -3.38 0.22 17.34
N ILE A 204 -4.21 -0.80 17.51
CA ILE A 204 -4.36 -1.54 18.77
C ILE A 204 -3.77 -2.94 18.57
N GLU A 205 -2.74 -3.27 19.36
CA GLU A 205 -2.11 -4.59 19.42
C GLU A 205 -2.75 -5.47 20.50
#